data_7bd621d81b0cbce0db14334188517f1c
#
_entry.id   7bd621d81b0cbce0db14334188517f1c
#
_cell.length_a   1.000
_cell.length_b   1.000
_cell.length_c   1.000
_cell.angle_alpha   90.00
_cell.angle_beta   90.00
_cell.angle_gamma   90.00
#
_symmetry.space_group_name_H-M   'P 1'
#
loop_
_entity.id
_entity.type
_entity.pdbx_description
1 polymer ?
#
loop_
_entity_poly.entity_id
_entity_poly.type
_entity_poly.pdbx_seq_one_letter_code
_entity_poly.pdbx_strand_id
1 'polypeptide(L)'
;LNTATVNKEGGQGKKGFGECACCSGNHLLHALLEQKERQDVGIQPEKLKPADWSKQSIAGMVRQLMFGYHLFLRAELPLLHELTTLITSVHGSEHRQLIELQQRFHALKVLLEQHLIDEEECFFPLILKYERRNSASAFRQAKQMVEKLEGDHRRIGNMLLHLRLASAHYVLPDDACEAFAYTYTRLKQLEAKLLEHIRLENHYLFYRL
;
A
#
# COMPACT_ATOMS: atom_id res chain seq x y z
N LEU A 1 11.31 -69.69 8.02
CA LEU A 1 10.45 -69.06 7.00
C LEU A 1 9.81 -67.83 7.62
N ASN A 2 10.51 -66.66 7.59
CA ASN A 2 10.03 -65.39 8.07
C ASN A 2 9.80 -64.49 6.85
N THR A 3 8.56 -64.08 6.66
CA THR A 3 8.18 -63.05 5.73
C THR A 3 8.20 -61.70 6.46
N ALA A 4 9.16 -60.85 6.09
CA ALA A 4 9.23 -59.51 6.57
C ALA A 4 8.21 -58.62 5.82
N THR A 5 7.32 -57.99 6.59
CA THR A 5 6.35 -57.00 6.09
C THR A 5 7.05 -55.65 6.03
N VAL A 6 7.17 -55.08 4.84
CA VAL A 6 7.71 -53.76 4.59
C VAL A 6 6.61 -52.71 4.87
N ASN A 7 6.81 -51.90 5.91
CA ASN A 7 5.98 -50.74 6.18
C ASN A 7 6.28 -49.66 5.11
N LYS A 8 5.25 -49.29 4.37
CA LYS A 8 5.23 -48.11 3.52
C LYS A 8 5.14 -46.85 4.39
N GLU A 9 6.16 -46.05 4.38
CA GLU A 9 6.17 -44.71 4.94
C GLU A 9 5.12 -43.84 4.23
N GLY A 10 4.27 -43.20 5.06
CA GLY A 10 3.24 -42.31 4.58
C GLY A 10 3.82 -41.04 3.98
N GLY A 11 3.51 -40.83 2.73
CA GLY A 11 3.76 -39.56 2.07
C GLY A 11 3.03 -38.45 2.81
N GLN A 12 3.77 -37.42 3.23
CA GLN A 12 3.21 -36.15 3.69
C GLN A 12 2.49 -35.51 2.50
N GLY A 13 1.16 -35.70 2.46
CA GLY A 13 0.29 -34.99 1.55
C GLY A 13 0.41 -33.49 1.86
N LYS A 14 0.85 -32.70 0.88
CA LYS A 14 0.67 -31.26 0.87
C LYS A 14 -0.81 -31.02 1.13
N LYS A 15 -1.16 -30.44 2.29
CA LYS A 15 -2.51 -29.94 2.55
C LYS A 15 -2.82 -28.93 1.46
N GLY A 16 -3.70 -29.27 0.53
CA GLY A 16 -4.21 -28.36 -0.46
C GLY A 16 -4.84 -27.15 0.26
N PHE A 17 -4.67 -25.97 -0.29
CA PHE A 17 -5.36 -24.78 0.19
C PHE A 17 -6.85 -25.08 0.28
N GLY A 18 -7.39 -25.11 1.51
CA GLY A 18 -8.80 -25.43 1.73
C GLY A 18 -9.69 -24.43 0.99
N GLU A 19 -10.75 -24.94 0.37
CA GLU A 19 -11.79 -24.11 -0.23
C GLU A 19 -12.47 -23.31 0.91
N CYS A 20 -12.05 -22.07 1.11
CA CYS A 20 -12.70 -21.16 2.05
C CYS A 20 -13.75 -20.30 1.35
N ALA A 21 -14.71 -19.76 2.11
CA ALA A 21 -15.79 -18.93 1.57
C ALA A 21 -15.30 -17.66 0.85
N CYS A 22 -14.06 -17.19 1.09
CA CYS A 22 -13.49 -16.05 0.38
C CYS A 22 -12.86 -16.43 -0.97
N CYS A 23 -12.55 -17.71 -1.21
CA CYS A 23 -12.00 -18.23 -2.46
C CYS A 23 -13.04 -18.98 -3.29
N SER A 24 -13.99 -19.70 -2.63
CA SER A 24 -15.02 -20.51 -3.29
C SER A 24 -16.14 -19.63 -3.82
N GLY A 25 -16.17 -19.40 -5.14
CA GLY A 25 -17.30 -18.74 -5.82
C GLY A 25 -17.46 -17.26 -5.50
N ASN A 26 -16.47 -16.63 -4.90
CA ASN A 26 -16.55 -15.20 -4.61
C ASN A 26 -16.23 -14.40 -5.87
N HIS A 27 -17.29 -14.02 -6.61
CA HIS A 27 -17.20 -13.15 -7.78
C HIS A 27 -16.44 -11.85 -7.50
N LEU A 28 -16.43 -11.37 -6.25
CA LEU A 28 -15.71 -10.16 -5.87
C LEU A 28 -14.19 -10.38 -5.97
N LEU A 29 -13.66 -11.47 -5.43
CA LEU A 29 -12.22 -11.77 -5.53
C LEU A 29 -11.80 -11.94 -6.98
N HIS A 30 -12.54 -12.71 -7.77
CA HIS A 30 -12.29 -12.88 -9.22
C HIS A 30 -12.35 -11.53 -9.96
N ALA A 31 -13.38 -10.73 -9.69
CA ALA A 31 -13.51 -9.40 -10.28
C ALA A 31 -12.35 -8.46 -9.89
N LEU A 32 -11.89 -8.51 -8.63
CA LEU A 32 -10.75 -7.73 -8.15
C LEU A 32 -9.42 -8.18 -8.78
N LEU A 33 -9.23 -9.49 -8.96
CA LEU A 33 -8.05 -10.04 -9.62
C LEU A 33 -8.04 -9.72 -11.13
N GLU A 34 -9.19 -9.82 -11.81
CA GLU A 34 -9.32 -9.43 -13.21
C GLU A 34 -9.15 -7.92 -13.45
N GLN A 35 -9.66 -7.08 -12.55
CA GLN A 35 -9.43 -5.64 -12.60
C GLN A 35 -7.94 -5.31 -12.47
N LYS A 36 -7.22 -6.05 -11.63
CA LYS A 36 -5.78 -5.90 -11.47
C LYS A 36 -5.02 -6.22 -12.75
N GLU A 37 -5.31 -7.36 -13.40
CA GLU A 37 -4.65 -7.71 -14.66
C GLU A 37 -4.84 -6.63 -15.73
N ARG A 38 -6.01 -5.99 -15.77
CA ARG A 38 -6.27 -4.86 -16.67
C ARG A 38 -5.53 -3.59 -16.27
N GLN A 39 -5.34 -3.34 -14.97
CA GLN A 39 -4.63 -2.15 -14.47
C GLN A 39 -3.11 -2.32 -14.55
N ASP A 40 -2.58 -3.52 -14.26
CA ASP A 40 -1.15 -3.82 -14.36
C ASP A 40 -0.67 -3.80 -15.84
N VAL A 41 -1.55 -4.05 -16.81
CA VAL A 41 -1.26 -3.91 -18.26
C VAL A 41 -1.16 -2.43 -18.69
N GLY A 42 -1.83 -1.51 -17.97
CA GLY A 42 -1.83 -0.08 -18.32
C GLY A 42 -0.82 0.77 -17.54
N ILE A 43 -0.43 0.32 -16.35
CA ILE A 43 0.54 0.99 -15.48
C ILE A 43 1.74 0.06 -15.32
N GLN A 44 2.50 -0.14 -16.39
CA GLN A 44 3.89 -0.46 -16.15
C GLN A 44 4.47 0.81 -15.50
N PRO A 45 4.94 0.75 -14.23
CA PRO A 45 5.90 1.74 -13.81
C PRO A 45 7.04 1.53 -14.82
N GLU A 46 7.10 2.38 -15.87
CA GLU A 46 8.34 2.49 -16.58
C GLU A 46 9.40 2.39 -15.52
N LYS A 47 10.39 1.55 -15.75
CA LYS A 47 11.63 1.54 -14.96
C LYS A 47 12.22 2.93 -15.14
N LEU A 48 11.61 3.91 -14.49
CA LEU A 48 12.20 5.19 -14.25
C LEU A 48 13.49 4.82 -13.53
N LYS A 49 14.59 4.77 -14.31
CA LYS A 49 15.93 4.77 -13.72
C LYS A 49 15.83 5.73 -12.57
N PRO A 50 16.39 5.43 -11.38
CA PRO A 50 16.31 6.35 -10.26
C PRO A 50 16.74 7.71 -10.80
N ALA A 51 15.76 8.52 -11.15
CA ALA A 51 16.03 9.84 -11.65
C ALA A 51 16.80 10.52 -10.54
N ASP A 52 17.89 11.16 -10.88
CA ASP A 52 18.65 11.94 -9.89
C ASP A 52 17.74 13.09 -9.42
N TRP A 53 16.95 12.81 -8.40
CA TRP A 53 15.96 13.75 -7.85
C TRP A 53 16.61 15.08 -7.49
N SER A 54 17.91 15.07 -7.16
CA SER A 54 18.64 16.29 -6.83
C SER A 54 18.73 17.28 -8.02
N LYS A 55 18.66 16.75 -9.25
CA LYS A 55 18.79 17.54 -10.49
C LYS A 55 17.44 17.85 -11.16
N GLN A 56 16.34 17.31 -10.65
CA GLN A 56 15.02 17.58 -11.23
C GLN A 56 14.49 18.96 -10.85
N SER A 57 13.65 19.53 -11.72
CA SER A 57 12.80 20.67 -11.40
C SER A 57 11.68 20.26 -10.43
N ILE A 58 11.12 21.20 -9.67
CA ILE A 58 9.96 20.96 -8.81
C ILE A 58 8.82 20.38 -9.64
N ALA A 59 8.55 20.92 -10.82
CA ALA A 59 7.51 20.39 -11.72
C ALA A 59 7.77 18.94 -12.16
N GLY A 60 9.04 18.55 -12.36
CA GLY A 60 9.43 17.18 -12.65
C GLY A 60 9.16 16.24 -11.48
N MET A 61 9.52 16.65 -10.26
CA MET A 61 9.28 15.89 -9.02
C MET A 61 7.78 15.70 -8.79
N VAL A 62 6.98 16.77 -8.85
CA VAL A 62 5.52 16.71 -8.70
C VAL A 62 4.89 15.75 -9.70
N ARG A 63 5.29 15.82 -10.98
CA ARG A 63 4.78 14.90 -11.99
C ARG A 63 5.09 13.44 -11.64
N GLN A 64 6.29 13.17 -11.18
CA GLN A 64 6.70 11.81 -10.82
C GLN A 64 5.96 11.30 -9.57
N LEU A 65 5.72 12.16 -8.55
CA LEU A 65 4.88 11.83 -7.40
C LEU A 65 3.46 11.49 -7.84
N MET A 66 2.84 12.37 -8.64
CA MET A 66 1.47 12.18 -9.10
C MET A 66 1.29 10.89 -9.92
N PHE A 67 2.13 10.65 -10.93
CA PHE A 67 1.97 9.50 -11.82
C PHE A 67 2.58 8.21 -11.28
N GLY A 68 3.63 8.29 -10.45
CA GLY A 68 4.33 7.10 -9.93
C GLY A 68 3.81 6.61 -8.58
N TYR A 69 3.22 7.50 -7.76
CA TYR A 69 2.81 7.18 -6.39
C TYR A 69 1.33 7.44 -6.14
N HIS A 70 0.80 8.64 -6.45
CA HIS A 70 -0.60 8.98 -6.16
C HIS A 70 -1.57 8.12 -6.96
N LEU A 71 -1.33 7.89 -8.27
CA LEU A 71 -2.18 6.98 -9.04
C LEU A 71 -2.19 5.57 -8.47
N PHE A 72 -1.02 5.07 -8.04
CA PHE A 72 -0.95 3.78 -7.36
C PHE A 72 -1.76 3.78 -6.06
N LEU A 73 -1.58 4.78 -5.19
CA LEU A 73 -2.31 4.87 -3.93
C LEU A 73 -3.82 4.96 -4.13
N ARG A 74 -4.28 5.76 -5.11
CA ARG A 74 -5.72 5.88 -5.43
C ARG A 74 -6.34 4.58 -5.91
N ALA A 75 -5.60 3.73 -6.59
CA ALA A 75 -6.05 2.41 -7.02
C ALA A 75 -5.98 1.38 -5.88
N GLU A 76 -4.93 1.45 -5.05
CA GLU A 76 -4.62 0.46 -4.04
C GLU A 76 -5.49 0.58 -2.79
N LEU A 77 -5.77 1.81 -2.35
CA LEU A 77 -6.51 2.04 -1.10
C LEU A 77 -7.93 1.46 -1.10
N PRO A 78 -8.77 1.66 -2.14
CA PRO A 78 -10.08 1.01 -2.20
C PRO A 78 -9.98 -0.51 -2.33
N LEU A 79 -9.06 -1.03 -3.15
CA LEU A 79 -8.84 -2.47 -3.29
C LEU A 79 -8.50 -3.13 -1.96
N LEU A 80 -7.55 -2.57 -1.22
CA LEU A 80 -7.15 -3.09 0.10
C LEU A 80 -8.25 -2.95 1.15
N HIS A 81 -9.10 -1.94 1.04
CA HIS A 81 -10.29 -1.82 1.89
C HIS A 81 -11.23 -3.01 1.71
N GLU A 82 -11.55 -3.36 0.47
CA GLU A 82 -12.39 -4.51 0.14
C GLU A 82 -11.72 -5.83 0.58
N LEU A 83 -10.44 -6.00 0.27
CA LEU A 83 -9.69 -7.21 0.63
C LEU A 83 -9.57 -7.42 2.16
N THR A 84 -9.25 -6.36 2.92
CA THR A 84 -9.18 -6.45 4.39
C THR A 84 -10.55 -6.74 4.99
N THR A 85 -11.63 -6.18 4.43
CA THR A 85 -13.00 -6.48 4.85
C THR A 85 -13.36 -7.93 4.55
N LEU A 86 -13.04 -8.42 3.35
CA LEU A 86 -13.30 -9.79 2.94
C LEU A 86 -12.62 -10.81 3.86
N ILE A 87 -11.29 -10.70 4.05
CA ILE A 87 -10.57 -11.67 4.89
C ILE A 87 -11.00 -11.59 6.35
N THR A 88 -11.37 -10.42 6.86
CA THR A 88 -11.88 -10.25 8.23
C THR A 88 -13.26 -10.90 8.39
N SER A 89 -14.15 -10.76 7.41
CA SER A 89 -15.49 -11.36 7.48
C SER A 89 -15.46 -12.88 7.48
N VAL A 90 -14.49 -13.49 6.78
CA VAL A 90 -14.39 -14.95 6.65
C VAL A 90 -13.53 -15.58 7.74
N HIS A 91 -12.39 -14.97 8.06
CA HIS A 91 -11.39 -15.55 8.95
C HIS A 91 -11.29 -14.85 10.32
N GLY A 92 -12.03 -13.77 10.55
CA GLY A 92 -11.91 -12.96 11.77
C GLY A 92 -12.33 -13.69 13.06
N SER A 93 -13.13 -14.77 12.98
CA SER A 93 -13.44 -15.63 14.13
C SER A 93 -12.23 -16.41 14.64
N GLU A 94 -11.41 -16.91 13.73
CA GLU A 94 -10.23 -17.72 13.99
C GLU A 94 -8.97 -16.87 14.13
N HIS A 95 -8.89 -15.78 13.33
CA HIS A 95 -7.79 -14.84 13.28
C HIS A 95 -8.21 -13.45 13.77
N ARG A 96 -8.41 -13.30 15.07
CA ARG A 96 -8.92 -12.05 15.69
C ARG A 96 -8.08 -10.79 15.38
N GLN A 97 -6.79 -10.97 15.12
CA GLN A 97 -5.90 -9.89 14.69
C GLN A 97 -6.34 -9.22 13.38
N LEU A 98 -7.13 -9.89 12.53
CA LEU A 98 -7.67 -9.31 11.30
C LEU A 98 -8.66 -8.19 11.57
N ILE A 99 -9.41 -8.26 12.68
CA ILE A 99 -10.34 -7.19 13.08
C ILE A 99 -9.55 -5.90 13.37
N GLU A 100 -8.48 -6.03 14.13
CA GLU A 100 -7.60 -4.90 14.42
C GLU A 100 -6.90 -4.39 13.15
N LEU A 101 -6.41 -5.29 12.30
CA LEU A 101 -5.79 -4.98 11.02
C LEU A 101 -6.73 -4.14 10.15
N GLN A 102 -7.97 -4.56 9.97
CA GLN A 102 -8.98 -3.87 9.19
C GLN A 102 -9.26 -2.46 9.73
N GLN A 103 -9.44 -2.32 11.04
CA GLN A 103 -9.68 -1.02 11.67
C GLN A 103 -8.51 -0.06 11.48
N ARG A 104 -7.27 -0.56 11.65
CA ARG A 104 -6.05 0.24 11.46
C ARG A 104 -5.85 0.63 10.00
N PHE A 105 -6.13 -0.30 9.08
CA PHE A 105 -6.05 0.00 7.65
C PHE A 105 -7.10 1.05 7.24
N HIS A 106 -8.34 0.94 7.73
CA HIS A 106 -9.37 1.94 7.45
C HIS A 106 -8.96 3.34 7.92
N ALA A 107 -8.43 3.46 9.13
CA ALA A 107 -7.94 4.75 9.65
C ALA A 107 -6.76 5.29 8.80
N LEU A 108 -5.83 4.43 8.38
CA LEU A 108 -4.73 4.81 7.49
C LEU A 108 -5.26 5.30 6.14
N LYS A 109 -6.22 4.58 5.55
CA LYS A 109 -6.86 4.96 4.27
C LYS A 109 -7.45 6.37 4.34
N VAL A 110 -8.24 6.67 5.38
CA VAL A 110 -8.86 8.00 5.55
C VAL A 110 -7.80 9.11 5.64
N LEU A 111 -6.74 8.88 6.42
CA LEU A 111 -5.65 9.85 6.55
C LEU A 111 -4.93 10.06 5.21
N LEU A 112 -4.64 8.97 4.47
CA LEU A 112 -3.96 9.05 3.18
C LEU A 112 -4.80 9.75 2.10
N GLU A 113 -6.09 9.48 2.03
CA GLU A 113 -6.98 10.15 1.08
C GLU A 113 -7.00 11.67 1.30
N GLN A 114 -7.06 12.12 2.56
CA GLN A 114 -7.00 13.54 2.88
C GLN A 114 -5.61 14.13 2.57
N HIS A 115 -4.55 13.41 2.91
CA HIS A 115 -3.17 13.82 2.63
C HIS A 115 -2.93 14.05 1.14
N LEU A 116 -3.36 13.11 0.28
CA LEU A 116 -3.26 13.26 -1.19
C LEU A 116 -4.04 14.48 -1.71
N ILE A 117 -5.22 14.76 -1.15
CA ILE A 117 -6.00 15.96 -1.51
C ILE A 117 -5.24 17.23 -1.12
N ASP A 118 -4.71 17.30 0.10
CA ASP A 118 -3.95 18.46 0.57
C ASP A 118 -2.72 18.74 -0.30
N GLU A 119 -2.06 17.70 -0.81
CA GLU A 119 -0.93 17.85 -1.71
C GLU A 119 -1.35 18.31 -3.10
N GLU A 120 -2.30 17.62 -3.72
CA GLU A 120 -2.71 17.88 -5.10
C GLU A 120 -3.44 19.19 -5.27
N GLU A 121 -4.33 19.55 -4.33
CA GLU A 121 -5.16 20.73 -4.44
C GLU A 121 -4.53 22.00 -3.82
N CYS A 122 -3.63 21.81 -2.84
CA CYS A 122 -3.06 22.96 -2.13
C CYS A 122 -1.54 23.06 -2.31
N PHE A 123 -0.77 22.04 -1.90
CA PHE A 123 0.68 22.14 -1.83
C PHE A 123 1.34 22.20 -3.21
N PHE A 124 1.04 21.28 -4.12
CA PHE A 124 1.64 21.25 -5.46
C PHE A 124 1.36 22.52 -6.27
N PRO A 125 0.14 23.07 -6.30
CA PRO A 125 -0.10 24.36 -6.95
C PRO A 125 0.76 25.51 -6.41
N LEU A 126 0.98 25.56 -5.09
CA LEU A 126 1.80 26.59 -4.45
C LEU A 126 3.27 26.49 -4.86
N ILE A 127 3.87 25.30 -4.79
CA ILE A 127 5.29 25.12 -5.15
C ILE A 127 5.53 25.30 -6.64
N LEU A 128 4.59 24.91 -7.51
CA LEU A 128 4.65 25.17 -8.95
C LEU A 128 4.51 26.66 -9.28
N LYS A 129 3.69 27.39 -8.52
CA LYS A 129 3.59 28.85 -8.63
C LYS A 129 4.88 29.53 -8.18
N TYR A 130 5.48 29.04 -7.09
CA TYR A 130 6.77 29.51 -6.61
C TYR A 130 7.86 29.29 -7.67
N GLU A 131 8.00 28.07 -8.19
CA GLU A 131 9.01 27.76 -9.22
C GLU A 131 8.89 28.65 -10.47
N ARG A 132 7.66 28.86 -10.95
CA ARG A 132 7.43 29.62 -12.21
C ARG A 132 7.55 31.13 -12.06
N ARG A 133 7.17 31.68 -10.92
CA ARG A 133 7.00 33.14 -10.74
C ARG A 133 7.85 33.73 -9.62
N ASN A 134 8.68 32.94 -8.96
CA ASN A 134 9.42 33.31 -7.75
C ASN A 134 8.54 34.05 -6.71
N SER A 135 7.32 33.57 -6.51
CA SER A 135 6.31 34.22 -5.67
C SER A 135 6.63 34.04 -4.19
N ALA A 136 7.07 35.08 -3.50
CA ALA A 136 7.35 35.05 -2.06
C ALA A 136 6.11 34.68 -1.22
N SER A 137 4.90 35.03 -1.67
CA SER A 137 3.66 34.63 -1.01
C SER A 137 3.41 33.13 -1.14
N ALA A 138 3.57 32.56 -2.34
CA ALA A 138 3.43 31.13 -2.57
C ALA A 138 4.47 30.33 -1.80
N PHE A 139 5.71 30.80 -1.73
CA PHE A 139 6.77 30.20 -0.93
C PHE A 139 6.39 30.11 0.56
N ARG A 140 5.95 31.21 1.18
CA ARG A 140 5.55 31.22 2.59
C ARG A 140 4.39 30.25 2.88
N GLN A 141 3.38 30.23 2.00
CA GLN A 141 2.23 29.33 2.14
C GLN A 141 2.65 27.87 1.97
N ALA A 142 3.49 27.57 0.98
CA ALA A 142 4.03 26.22 0.77
C ALA A 142 4.82 25.75 2.01
N LYS A 143 5.66 26.62 2.57
CA LYS A 143 6.45 26.29 3.77
C LYS A 143 5.58 25.98 4.99
N GLN A 144 4.48 26.72 5.19
CA GLN A 144 3.52 26.40 6.25
C GLN A 144 2.84 25.02 6.03
N MET A 145 2.56 24.66 4.77
CA MET A 145 2.00 23.36 4.45
C MET A 145 2.98 22.21 4.67
N VAL A 146 4.27 22.42 4.45
CA VAL A 146 5.30 21.40 4.72
C VAL A 146 5.22 20.93 6.18
N GLU A 147 5.07 21.83 7.15
CA GLU A 147 4.97 21.46 8.57
C GLU A 147 3.78 20.52 8.82
N LYS A 148 2.62 20.78 8.17
CA LYS A 148 1.44 19.93 8.23
C LYS A 148 1.71 18.57 7.60
N LEU A 149 2.25 18.55 6.36
CA LEU A 149 2.51 17.32 5.61
C LEU A 149 3.54 16.43 6.31
N GLU A 150 4.62 16.99 6.86
CA GLU A 150 5.55 16.25 7.70
C GLU A 150 4.89 15.67 8.97
N GLY A 151 3.93 16.40 9.55
CA GLY A 151 3.08 15.90 10.64
C GLY A 151 2.27 14.69 10.22
N ASP A 152 1.68 14.73 9.02
CA ASP A 152 0.95 13.60 8.43
C ASP A 152 1.88 12.44 8.13
N HIS A 153 3.06 12.67 7.58
CA HIS A 153 4.08 11.63 7.32
C HIS A 153 4.48 10.88 8.60
N ARG A 154 4.68 11.59 9.72
CA ARG A 154 4.97 10.95 11.01
C ARG A 154 3.78 10.09 11.49
N ARG A 155 2.54 10.57 11.34
CA ARG A 155 1.33 9.81 11.69
C ARG A 155 1.19 8.57 10.82
N ILE A 156 1.35 8.71 9.51
CA ILE A 156 1.33 7.61 8.54
C ILE A 156 2.37 6.55 8.90
N GLY A 157 3.62 6.97 9.18
CA GLY A 157 4.69 6.05 9.59
C GLY A 157 4.34 5.24 10.84
N ASN A 158 3.76 5.88 11.86
CA ASN A 158 3.29 5.20 13.07
C ASN A 158 2.14 4.23 12.78
N MET A 159 1.19 4.61 11.91
CA MET A 159 0.07 3.75 11.53
C MET A 159 0.55 2.52 10.74
N LEU A 160 1.53 2.68 9.83
CA LEU A 160 2.15 1.57 9.11
C LEU A 160 2.86 0.61 10.07
N LEU A 161 3.58 1.12 11.06
CA LEU A 161 4.20 0.28 12.10
C LEU A 161 3.15 -0.54 12.85
N HIS A 162 2.06 0.06 13.27
CA HIS A 162 0.98 -0.65 13.95
C HIS A 162 0.27 -1.67 13.04
N LEU A 163 0.10 -1.35 11.76
CA LEU A 163 -0.45 -2.28 10.77
C LEU A 163 0.45 -3.51 10.58
N ARG A 164 1.76 -3.27 10.50
CA ARG A 164 2.78 -4.33 10.42
C ARG A 164 2.76 -5.23 11.65
N LEU A 165 2.62 -4.66 12.86
CA LEU A 165 2.53 -5.42 14.09
C LEU A 165 1.24 -6.24 14.16
N ALA A 166 0.10 -5.65 13.81
CA ALA A 166 -1.20 -6.33 13.77
C ALA A 166 -1.23 -7.50 12.77
N SER A 167 -0.44 -7.41 11.69
CA SER A 167 -0.29 -8.49 10.69
C SER A 167 0.82 -9.50 11.02
N ALA A 168 1.41 -9.48 12.21
CA ALA A 168 2.59 -10.27 12.55
C ALA A 168 3.69 -10.13 11.47
N HIS A 169 4.00 -8.90 11.05
CA HIS A 169 4.96 -8.58 10.00
C HIS A 169 4.62 -9.20 8.63
N TYR A 170 3.32 -9.35 8.33
CA TYR A 170 2.79 -9.99 7.12
C TYR A 170 3.17 -11.46 6.99
N VAL A 171 3.42 -12.13 8.13
CA VAL A 171 3.62 -13.58 8.18
C VAL A 171 2.26 -14.26 8.04
N LEU A 172 2.16 -15.17 7.07
CA LEU A 172 0.94 -15.92 6.81
C LEU A 172 0.78 -17.06 7.82
N PRO A 173 -0.41 -17.27 8.40
CA PRO A 173 -0.70 -18.49 9.14
C PRO A 173 -0.78 -19.70 8.19
N ASP A 174 -0.60 -20.90 8.75
CA ASP A 174 -0.54 -22.15 7.96
C ASP A 174 -1.86 -22.47 7.23
N ASP A 175 -2.97 -21.94 7.71
CA ASP A 175 -4.32 -22.10 7.17
C ASP A 175 -4.77 -20.93 6.30
N ALA A 176 -3.85 -19.99 5.96
CA ALA A 176 -4.16 -18.86 5.13
C ALA A 176 -4.61 -19.30 3.73
N CYS A 177 -5.74 -18.78 3.28
CA CYS A 177 -6.22 -18.98 1.91
C CYS A 177 -5.54 -18.01 0.93
N GLU A 178 -5.80 -18.20 -0.36
CA GLU A 178 -5.24 -17.36 -1.42
C GLU A 178 -5.58 -15.86 -1.23
N ALA A 179 -6.83 -15.53 -0.91
CA ALA A 179 -7.24 -14.15 -0.65
C ALA A 179 -6.50 -13.52 0.54
N PHE A 180 -6.27 -14.31 1.60
CA PHE A 180 -5.49 -13.87 2.74
C PHE A 180 -4.03 -13.57 2.35
N ALA A 181 -3.38 -14.51 1.65
CA ALA A 181 -2.02 -14.37 1.17
C ALA A 181 -1.87 -13.17 0.22
N TYR A 182 -2.84 -13.00 -0.68
CA TYR A 182 -2.88 -11.86 -1.60
C TYR A 182 -3.01 -10.53 -0.85
N THR A 183 -3.91 -10.44 0.12
CA THR A 183 -4.11 -9.23 0.94
C THR A 183 -2.81 -8.82 1.65
N TYR A 184 -2.12 -9.76 2.29
CA TYR A 184 -0.87 -9.47 2.99
C TYR A 184 0.26 -9.04 2.05
N THR A 185 0.33 -9.67 0.87
CA THR A 185 1.27 -9.27 -0.17
C THR A 185 1.04 -7.83 -0.62
N ARG A 186 -0.23 -7.43 -0.82
CA ARG A 186 -0.61 -6.08 -1.24
C ARG A 186 -0.35 -5.05 -0.13
N LEU A 187 -0.66 -5.36 1.12
CA LEU A 187 -0.35 -4.49 2.27
C LEU A 187 1.15 -4.21 2.38
N LYS A 188 1.99 -5.23 2.19
CA LYS A 188 3.45 -5.09 2.19
C LYS A 188 3.95 -4.22 1.03
N GLN A 189 3.35 -4.35 -0.14
CA GLN A 189 3.66 -3.51 -1.31
C GLN A 189 3.25 -2.06 -1.09
N LEU A 190 2.05 -1.83 -0.54
CA LEU A 190 1.58 -0.49 -0.16
C LEU A 190 2.56 0.18 0.81
N GLU A 191 2.96 -0.52 1.87
CA GLU A 191 3.90 0.00 2.87
C GLU A 191 5.22 0.42 2.23
N ALA A 192 5.83 -0.45 1.43
CA ALA A 192 7.10 -0.16 0.76
C ALA A 192 6.99 1.05 -0.16
N LYS A 193 5.91 1.13 -0.95
CA LYS A 193 5.68 2.22 -1.90
C LYS A 193 5.41 3.54 -1.20
N LEU A 194 4.66 3.52 -0.10
CA LEU A 194 4.32 4.69 0.68
C LEU A 194 5.53 5.25 1.44
N LEU A 195 6.38 4.40 2.01
CA LEU A 195 7.62 4.84 2.64
C LEU A 195 8.60 5.46 1.64
N GLU A 196 8.66 4.93 0.42
CA GLU A 196 9.44 5.52 -0.67
C GLU A 196 8.92 6.90 -1.05
N HIS A 197 7.59 7.06 -1.24
CA HIS A 197 6.92 8.31 -1.51
C HIS A 197 7.26 9.39 -0.47
N ILE A 198 7.01 9.11 0.81
CA ILE A 198 7.32 10.00 1.93
C ILE A 198 8.81 10.38 1.96
N ARG A 199 9.70 9.43 1.70
CA ARG A 199 11.15 9.69 1.65
C ARG A 199 11.50 10.67 0.54
N LEU A 200 10.92 10.52 -0.64
CA LEU A 200 11.18 11.40 -1.78
C LEU A 200 10.70 12.82 -1.50
N GLU A 201 9.56 12.99 -0.88
CA GLU A 201 9.06 14.31 -0.51
C GLU A 201 9.91 14.97 0.58
N ASN A 202 10.13 14.30 1.69
CA ASN A 202 10.89 14.86 2.80
C ASN A 202 12.31 15.23 2.41
N HIS A 203 13.02 14.39 1.61
CA HIS A 203 14.44 14.59 1.33
C HIS A 203 14.73 15.40 0.07
N TYR A 204 13.78 15.51 -0.86
CA TYR A 204 14.03 16.21 -2.12
C TYR A 204 13.05 17.34 -2.38
N LEU A 205 11.74 17.10 -2.28
CA LEU A 205 10.75 18.11 -2.63
C LEU A 205 10.67 19.22 -1.57
N PHE A 206 10.51 18.85 -0.30
CA PHE A 206 10.42 19.82 0.81
C PHE A 206 11.73 20.58 1.02
N TYR A 207 12.86 19.94 0.73
CA TYR A 207 14.17 20.59 0.81
C TYR A 207 14.36 21.74 -0.21
N ARG A 208 13.50 21.83 -1.22
CA ARG A 208 13.49 22.95 -2.20
C ARG A 208 12.86 24.24 -1.68
N LEU A 209 12.25 24.18 -0.49
CA LEU A 209 11.59 25.30 0.20
C LEU A 209 12.36 25.69 1.46
#